data_a25a720f7190c53303a20c4997322a85
#
_entry.id   a25a720f7190c53303a20c4997322a85
#
_cell.length_a   1.000
_cell.length_b   1.000
_cell.length_c   1.000
_cell.angle_alpha   90.00
_cell.angle_beta   90.00
_cell.angle_gamma   90.00
#
_symmetry.space_group_name_H-M   'P 1'
#
loop_
_entity.id
_entity.type
_entity.pdbx_description
1 polymer ?
#
loop_
_entity_poly.entity_id
_entity_poly.type
_entity_poly.pdbx_seq_one_letter_code
_entity_poly.pdbx_strand_id
1 'polypeptide(L)'
;MTSEIYGDNDESCLNKISLNEKNNKGIGNTPMIKINYRYNNKEKSVFAKLEYYNLTGSIKDRVAFYIINNAIERGDLKDGMPIIEATSGNTGISLSALGARYKHPVCIFMPDWASAERV
;
A
#
# COMPACT_ATOMS: atom_id res chain seq x y z
N MET A 1 -5.40 -24.80 14.85
CA MET A 1 -5.47 -23.81 13.75
C MET A 1 -4.11 -23.85 13.08
N THR A 2 -4.01 -24.46 11.91
CA THR A 2 -2.75 -24.57 11.17
C THR A 2 -2.69 -23.42 10.15
N SER A 3 -1.63 -22.64 10.15
CA SER A 3 -1.34 -21.60 9.14
C SER A 3 -0.17 -22.05 8.27
N GLU A 4 -0.35 -22.04 6.97
CA GLU A 4 0.72 -22.27 6.00
C GLU A 4 1.06 -20.93 5.33
N ILE A 5 2.34 -20.63 5.18
CA ILE A 5 2.82 -19.41 4.53
C ILE A 5 3.22 -19.77 3.10
N TYR A 6 2.59 -19.13 2.14
CA TYR A 6 2.91 -19.27 0.72
C TYR A 6 3.61 -18.01 0.23
N GLY A 7 4.77 -18.18 -0.38
CA GLY A 7 5.43 -17.11 -1.14
C GLY A 7 4.89 -17.10 -2.58
N ASP A 8 4.54 -15.93 -3.10
CA ASP A 8 4.13 -15.77 -4.49
C ASP A 8 5.33 -15.99 -5.41
N ASN A 9 5.41 -17.15 -6.06
CA ASN A 9 6.35 -17.43 -7.15
C ASN A 9 5.62 -17.55 -8.50
N ASP A 10 4.48 -16.89 -8.68
CA ASP A 10 3.78 -16.89 -9.96
C ASP A 10 4.26 -15.72 -10.83
N GLU A 11 5.31 -15.99 -11.63
CA GLU A 11 5.92 -15.03 -12.57
C GLU A 11 5.00 -14.61 -13.73
N SER A 12 3.85 -15.28 -13.94
CA SER A 12 3.02 -15.08 -15.13
C SER A 12 2.13 -13.84 -15.11
N CYS A 13 1.86 -13.25 -13.95
CA CYS A 13 1.02 -12.05 -13.80
C CYS A 13 1.79 -10.71 -13.71
N LEU A 14 3.11 -10.75 -13.56
CA LEU A 14 3.92 -9.55 -13.26
C LEU A 14 4.57 -8.87 -14.48
N ASN A 15 4.41 -9.41 -15.68
CA ASN A 15 5.17 -8.96 -16.86
C ASN A 15 4.62 -7.73 -17.58
N LYS A 16 3.83 -6.86 -16.95
CA LYS A 16 3.36 -5.60 -17.59
C LYS A 16 3.45 -4.33 -16.76
N ILE A 17 4.06 -4.36 -15.58
CA ILE A 17 4.31 -3.11 -14.85
C ILE A 17 5.81 -3.00 -14.66
N SER A 18 6.48 -2.39 -15.62
CA SER A 18 7.85 -1.89 -15.50
C SER A 18 7.86 -0.69 -14.55
N LEU A 19 7.43 -0.88 -13.32
CA LEU A 19 7.62 0.09 -12.25
C LEU A 19 9.06 -0.07 -11.77
N ASN A 20 9.83 1.01 -11.84
CA ASN A 20 11.23 1.10 -11.45
C ASN A 20 11.50 0.34 -10.14
N GLU A 21 12.06 -0.88 -10.22
CA GLU A 21 12.33 -1.77 -9.08
C GLU A 21 13.18 -1.10 -7.98
N LYS A 22 13.94 -0.06 -8.34
CA LYS A 22 14.76 0.70 -7.39
C LYS A 22 13.96 1.46 -6.32
N ASN A 23 12.70 1.81 -6.60
CA ASN A 23 11.89 2.63 -5.70
C ASN A 23 10.85 1.84 -4.90
N ASN A 24 10.67 0.55 -5.18
CA ASN A 24 9.64 -0.29 -4.57
C ASN A 24 10.03 -0.91 -3.20
N LYS A 25 11.11 -0.46 -2.56
CA LYS A 25 11.56 -1.04 -1.29
C LYS A 25 10.46 -0.98 -0.23
N GLY A 26 9.95 -2.15 0.17
CA GLY A 26 8.97 -2.30 1.25
C GLY A 26 7.51 -2.13 0.83
N ILE A 27 7.18 -2.12 -0.46
CA ILE A 27 5.81 -1.99 -0.94
C ILE A 27 5.46 -3.17 -1.84
N GLY A 28 4.37 -3.84 -1.54
CA GLY A 28 3.97 -5.04 -2.26
C GLY A 28 4.72 -6.30 -1.83
N ASN A 29 4.56 -7.36 -2.60
CA ASN A 29 5.12 -8.69 -2.31
C ASN A 29 4.88 -9.14 -0.85
N THR A 30 3.73 -8.77 -0.29
CA THR A 30 3.36 -9.11 1.08
C THR A 30 3.06 -10.60 1.19
N PRO A 31 3.41 -11.24 2.33
CA PRO A 31 3.09 -12.65 2.54
C PRO A 31 1.58 -12.92 2.48
N MET A 32 1.24 -14.14 2.14
CA MET A 32 -0.14 -14.62 2.18
C MET A 32 -0.23 -15.82 3.10
N ILE A 33 -1.25 -15.87 3.95
CA ILE A 33 -1.53 -17.00 4.82
C ILE A 33 -2.85 -17.66 4.46
N LYS A 34 -2.91 -18.98 4.64
CA LYS A 34 -4.14 -19.75 4.58
C LYS A 34 -4.70 -19.91 5.99
N ILE A 35 -5.93 -19.47 6.20
CA ILE A 35 -6.64 -19.59 7.46
C ILE A 35 -7.72 -20.66 7.30
N ASN A 36 -7.56 -21.77 8.02
CA ASN A 36 -8.56 -22.82 8.06
C ASN A 36 -9.52 -22.56 9.24
N TYR A 37 -10.82 -22.65 8.98
CA TYR A 37 -11.86 -22.40 9.96
C TYR A 37 -13.03 -23.36 9.77
N ARG A 38 -13.88 -23.49 10.79
CA ARG A 38 -15.10 -24.28 10.72
C ARG A 38 -16.31 -23.37 10.79
N TYR A 39 -17.22 -23.54 9.83
CA TYR A 39 -18.49 -22.84 9.78
C TYR A 39 -19.61 -23.81 9.43
N ASN A 40 -20.68 -23.83 10.22
CA ASN A 40 -21.81 -24.78 10.08
C ASN A 40 -21.33 -26.24 9.99
N ASN A 41 -20.42 -26.66 10.88
CA ASN A 41 -19.80 -27.99 10.93
C ASN A 41 -19.04 -28.42 9.65
N LYS A 42 -18.77 -27.50 8.72
CA LYS A 42 -17.95 -27.73 7.52
C LYS A 42 -16.62 -27.02 7.65
N GLU A 43 -15.56 -27.70 7.28
CA GLU A 43 -14.24 -27.10 7.18
C GLU A 43 -14.17 -26.21 5.93
N LYS A 44 -13.61 -25.02 6.08
CA LYS A 44 -13.42 -24.01 5.04
C LYS A 44 -12.06 -23.36 5.20
N SER A 45 -11.60 -22.68 4.16
CA SER A 45 -10.39 -21.88 4.21
C SER A 45 -10.55 -20.58 3.46
N VAL A 46 -9.81 -19.56 3.90
CA VAL A 46 -9.62 -18.29 3.20
C VAL A 46 -8.14 -17.99 3.11
N PHE A 47 -7.75 -17.25 2.07
CA PHE A 47 -6.40 -16.71 1.95
C PHE A 47 -6.41 -15.23 2.32
N ALA A 48 -5.48 -14.84 3.18
CA ALA A 48 -5.33 -13.46 3.65
C ALA A 48 -3.94 -12.92 3.32
N LYS A 49 -3.87 -11.84 2.56
CA LYS A 49 -2.63 -11.09 2.33
C LYS A 49 -2.32 -10.25 3.55
N LEU A 50 -1.09 -10.33 4.04
CA LEU A 50 -0.63 -9.62 5.22
C LEU A 50 -0.15 -8.21 4.84
N GLU A 51 -1.09 -7.32 4.50
CA GLU A 51 -0.79 -5.99 3.96
C GLU A 51 -0.11 -5.04 4.97
N TYR A 52 -0.08 -5.39 6.25
CA TYR A 52 0.69 -4.65 7.26
C TYR A 52 2.21 -4.81 7.12
N TYR A 53 2.69 -5.68 6.22
CA TYR A 53 4.10 -5.76 5.83
C TYR A 53 4.53 -4.68 4.83
N ASN A 54 3.60 -3.87 4.29
CA ASN A 54 3.97 -2.72 3.46
C ASN A 54 4.68 -1.64 4.29
N LEU A 55 5.28 -0.68 3.61
CA LEU A 55 6.14 0.38 4.15
C LEU A 55 5.56 1.13 5.37
N THR A 56 4.29 1.53 5.29
CA THR A 56 3.57 2.23 6.37
C THR A 56 2.58 1.33 7.10
N GLY A 57 2.59 0.03 6.81
CA GLY A 57 1.74 -0.94 7.47
C GLY A 57 0.34 -1.09 6.89
N SER A 58 0.09 -0.66 5.67
CA SER A 58 -1.23 -0.80 5.06
C SER A 58 -1.20 -1.05 3.56
N ILE A 59 -2.33 -1.55 3.02
CA ILE A 59 -2.55 -1.72 1.58
C ILE A 59 -2.47 -0.38 0.81
N LYS A 60 -2.62 0.76 1.49
CA LYS A 60 -2.62 2.09 0.85
C LYS A 60 -1.27 2.49 0.29
N ASP A 61 -0.20 1.89 0.76
CA ASP A 61 1.13 2.07 0.19
C ASP A 61 1.18 1.70 -1.29
N ARG A 62 0.46 0.66 -1.69
CA ARG A 62 0.36 0.25 -3.11
C ARG A 62 -0.31 1.34 -3.95
N VAL A 63 -1.41 1.89 -3.45
CA VAL A 63 -2.18 2.92 -4.16
C VAL A 63 -1.37 4.20 -4.28
N ALA A 64 -0.81 4.69 -3.17
CA ALA A 64 0.00 5.91 -3.15
C ALA A 64 1.24 5.78 -4.04
N PHE A 65 1.93 4.63 -3.99
CA PHE A 65 3.09 4.36 -4.83
C PHE A 65 2.72 4.40 -6.31
N TYR A 66 1.63 3.75 -6.71
CA TYR A 66 1.18 3.74 -8.09
C TYR A 66 0.83 5.14 -8.59
N ILE A 67 0.07 5.92 -7.82
CA ILE A 67 -0.34 7.27 -8.19
C ILE A 67 0.87 8.17 -8.40
N ILE A 68 1.81 8.20 -7.43
CA ILE A 68 2.99 9.06 -7.50
C ILE A 68 3.88 8.68 -8.68
N ASN A 69 4.16 7.39 -8.88
CA ASN A 69 5.02 6.97 -9.99
C ASN A 69 4.39 7.28 -11.35
N ASN A 70 3.10 7.01 -11.54
CA ASN A 70 2.42 7.39 -12.78
C ASN A 70 2.46 8.89 -13.04
N ALA A 71 2.23 9.70 -12.00
CA ALA A 71 2.27 11.15 -12.15
C ALA A 71 3.68 11.66 -12.53
N ILE A 72 4.72 11.05 -11.96
CA ILE A 72 6.12 11.36 -12.33
C ILE A 72 6.40 10.92 -13.77
N GLU A 73 6.07 9.68 -14.14
CA GLU A 73 6.31 9.14 -15.48
C GLU A 73 5.60 9.93 -16.58
N ARG A 74 4.41 10.44 -16.30
CA ARG A 74 3.65 11.28 -17.24
C ARG A 74 4.09 12.74 -17.25
N GLY A 75 4.95 13.15 -16.32
CA GLY A 75 5.37 14.54 -16.15
C GLY A 75 4.31 15.44 -15.50
N ASP A 76 3.26 14.85 -14.94
CA ASP A 76 2.19 15.57 -14.21
C ASP A 76 2.70 16.06 -12.84
N LEU A 77 3.57 15.29 -12.18
CA LEU A 77 4.23 15.64 -10.92
C LEU A 77 5.69 16.02 -11.18
N LYS A 78 5.97 17.32 -11.21
CA LYS A 78 7.32 17.87 -11.41
C LYS A 78 8.06 18.02 -10.10
N ASP A 79 9.39 18.05 -10.13
CA ASP A 79 10.24 18.20 -8.97
C ASP A 79 9.78 19.35 -8.04
N GLY A 80 9.63 19.04 -6.77
CA GLY A 80 9.23 19.98 -5.74
C GLY A 80 7.74 20.37 -5.72
N MET A 81 6.93 19.88 -6.67
CA MET A 81 5.48 20.13 -6.62
C MET A 81 4.85 19.49 -5.39
N PRO A 82 3.93 20.18 -4.70
CA PRO A 82 3.22 19.62 -3.54
C PRO A 82 2.20 18.56 -3.98
N ILE A 83 2.09 17.51 -3.18
CA ILE A 83 1.00 16.53 -3.24
C ILE A 83 -0.08 16.96 -2.26
N ILE A 84 -1.31 17.09 -2.73
CA ILE A 84 -2.45 17.54 -1.93
C ILE A 84 -3.52 16.46 -1.93
N GLU A 85 -3.98 16.05 -0.75
CA GLU A 85 -5.00 15.01 -0.61
C GLU A 85 -5.95 15.30 0.55
N ALA A 86 -7.21 14.93 0.39
CA ALA A 86 -8.23 15.01 1.43
C ALA A 86 -8.50 13.62 2.00
N THR A 87 -7.91 13.31 3.14
CA THR A 87 -8.01 11.97 3.75
C THR A 87 -7.77 12.04 5.26
N SER A 88 -8.41 11.17 6.01
CA SER A 88 -8.22 11.06 7.47
C SER A 88 -7.64 9.69 7.87
N GLY A 89 -6.98 8.98 6.97
CA GLY A 89 -6.54 7.61 7.26
C GLY A 89 -5.25 7.21 6.53
N ASN A 90 -5.09 5.91 6.34
CA ASN A 90 -3.87 5.30 5.82
C ASN A 90 -3.41 5.85 4.47
N THR A 91 -4.30 6.41 3.65
CA THR A 91 -3.92 7.04 2.38
C THR A 91 -3.01 8.25 2.62
N GLY A 92 -3.36 9.11 3.58
CA GLY A 92 -2.54 10.26 3.96
C GLY A 92 -1.17 9.83 4.50
N ILE A 93 -1.14 8.81 5.35
CA ILE A 93 0.11 8.25 5.89
C ILE A 93 1.00 7.75 4.75
N SER A 94 0.44 6.98 3.82
CA SER A 94 1.18 6.43 2.68
C SER A 94 1.69 7.54 1.74
N LEU A 95 0.85 8.54 1.43
CA LEU A 95 1.26 9.68 0.60
C LEU A 95 2.35 10.52 1.28
N SER A 96 2.25 10.74 2.59
CA SER A 96 3.27 11.49 3.35
C SER A 96 4.62 10.76 3.35
N ALA A 97 4.63 9.45 3.59
CA ALA A 97 5.85 8.65 3.57
C ALA A 97 6.50 8.62 2.18
N LEU A 98 5.69 8.46 1.13
CA LEU A 98 6.19 8.45 -0.24
C LEU A 98 6.56 9.83 -0.75
N GLY A 99 5.81 10.87 -0.40
CA GLY A 99 6.16 12.25 -0.69
C GLY A 99 7.53 12.60 -0.12
N ALA A 100 7.78 12.26 1.13
CA ALA A 100 9.10 12.43 1.75
C ALA A 100 10.20 11.65 0.99
N ARG A 101 9.93 10.40 0.58
CA ARG A 101 10.87 9.58 -0.20
C ARG A 101 11.22 10.20 -1.55
N TYR A 102 10.23 10.75 -2.24
CA TYR A 102 10.39 11.39 -3.56
C TYR A 102 10.71 12.88 -3.47
N LYS A 103 10.86 13.44 -2.26
CA LYS A 103 11.17 14.86 -1.99
C LYS A 103 10.09 15.82 -2.47
N HIS A 104 8.83 15.41 -2.37
CA HIS A 104 7.66 16.25 -2.60
C HIS A 104 7.03 16.67 -1.27
N PRO A 105 6.71 17.96 -1.07
CA PRO A 105 5.89 18.39 0.05
C PRO A 105 4.52 17.74 -0.02
N VAL A 106 3.96 17.34 1.14
CA VAL A 106 2.62 16.75 1.21
C VAL A 106 1.75 17.59 2.14
N CYS A 107 0.55 17.91 1.68
CA CYS A 107 -0.46 18.61 2.43
C CYS A 107 -1.71 17.74 2.52
N ILE A 108 -2.08 17.36 3.75
CA ILE A 108 -3.27 16.54 4.00
C ILE A 108 -4.36 17.41 4.62
N PHE A 109 -5.52 17.41 3.98
CA PHE A 109 -6.72 18.02 4.52
C PHE A 109 -7.54 16.97 5.26
N MET A 110 -7.85 17.26 6.52
CA MET A 110 -8.69 16.41 7.36
C MET A 110 -9.83 17.21 7.97
N PRO A 111 -10.98 16.57 8.26
CA PRO A 111 -12.05 17.21 9.02
C PRO A 111 -11.56 17.58 10.42
N ASP A 112 -12.00 18.69 10.96
CA ASP A 112 -11.67 19.19 12.32
C ASP A 112 -12.19 18.27 13.45
N TRP A 113 -13.20 17.45 13.15
CA TRP A 113 -13.73 16.43 14.07
C TRP A 113 -12.95 15.09 14.02
N ALA A 114 -11.87 15.00 13.26
CA ALA A 114 -11.03 13.80 13.24
C ALA A 114 -10.43 13.54 14.65
N SER A 115 -10.34 12.27 15.05
CA SER A 115 -9.79 11.93 16.36
C SER A 115 -8.30 12.29 16.44
N ALA A 116 -7.82 12.62 17.66
CA ALA A 116 -6.42 12.98 17.90
C ALA A 116 -5.42 11.90 17.45
N GLU A 117 -5.84 10.63 17.41
CA GLU A 117 -5.00 9.52 16.93
C GLU A 117 -4.77 9.54 15.42
N ARG A 118 -5.54 10.36 14.67
CA ARG A 118 -5.44 10.46 13.20
C ARG A 118 -4.76 11.74 12.74
N VAL A 119 -4.53 12.67 13.65
CA VAL A 119 -3.82 13.92 13.42
C VAL A 119 -2.36 13.76 13.81
#